data_6be9caf1074b8741c8e8a1893e06d685
#
_entry.id   6be9caf1074b8741c8e8a1893e06d685
#
_cell.length_a   1.000
_cell.length_b   1.000
_cell.length_c   1.000
_cell.angle_alpha   90.00
_cell.angle_beta   90.00
_cell.angle_gamma   90.00
#
_symmetry.space_group_name_H-M   'P 1'
#
loop_
_entity.id
_entity.type
_entity.pdbx_description
1 polymer ?
#
loop_
_entity_poly.entity_id
_entity_poly.type
_entity_poly.pdbx_seq_one_letter_code
_entity_poly.pdbx_strand_id
1 'polypeptide(L)'
;MEGKSMIRSVSLLFFFLFFASCINKGHASDEVPPQALSWDADLYLTNFNREQEEKVKKAVEIIKKVIALKEFRDRVLNYSYKGINQFHENGGMTNGEVYQKLLDGAEKMGNTTKNNSLDVELELYHQTTNTIGYTYPNTVRIWMNTKYYNKYTPVKVADNLMHEWMHKIGFTHSVTWSKDRDHTVPYAIGYLIEELAAKLPQ
;
A
#
# COMPACT_ATOMS: atom_id res chain seq x y z
N MET A 1 24.39 -41.64 -71.94
CA MET A 1 23.76 -42.28 -70.78
C MET A 1 23.23 -41.12 -69.88
N GLU A 2 21.94 -40.83 -70.03
CA GLU A 2 21.29 -39.72 -69.34
C GLU A 2 20.61 -40.25 -68.10
N GLY A 3 21.02 -39.69 -66.95
CA GLY A 3 20.38 -39.98 -65.65
C GLY A 3 19.28 -39.00 -65.38
N LYS A 4 18.02 -39.38 -65.44
CA LYS A 4 16.87 -38.61 -65.04
C LYS A 4 16.74 -38.58 -63.52
N SER A 5 16.86 -37.37 -62.92
CA SER A 5 16.54 -37.07 -61.53
C SER A 5 15.06 -36.71 -61.40
N MET A 6 14.35 -37.43 -60.49
CA MET A 6 12.94 -37.28 -60.24
C MET A 6 12.77 -36.43 -58.98
N ILE A 7 12.30 -35.17 -59.16
CA ILE A 7 12.01 -34.24 -58.06
C ILE A 7 10.62 -34.59 -57.48
N ARG A 8 10.56 -35.11 -56.27
CA ARG A 8 9.29 -35.26 -55.51
C ARG A 8 8.99 -33.95 -54.79
N SER A 9 7.88 -33.31 -55.17
CA SER A 9 7.30 -32.19 -54.48
C SER A 9 6.73 -32.65 -53.16
N VAL A 10 7.29 -32.13 -52.03
CA VAL A 10 6.72 -32.32 -50.69
C VAL A 10 5.83 -31.13 -50.43
N SER A 11 4.53 -31.34 -50.48
CA SER A 11 3.52 -30.36 -50.09
C SER A 11 3.52 -30.22 -48.59
N LEU A 12 4.07 -29.12 -48.05
CA LEU A 12 4.06 -28.80 -46.62
C LEU A 12 2.72 -28.13 -46.30
N LEU A 13 1.83 -28.91 -45.70
CA LEU A 13 0.52 -28.41 -45.21
C LEU A 13 0.75 -27.64 -43.94
N PHE A 14 0.75 -26.28 -44.01
CA PHE A 14 0.77 -25.42 -42.85
C PHE A 14 -0.61 -25.47 -42.18
N PHE A 15 -0.71 -26.19 -41.05
CA PHE A 15 -1.83 -26.08 -40.13
C PHE A 15 -1.69 -24.79 -39.35
N PHE A 16 -2.44 -23.74 -39.72
CA PHE A 16 -2.64 -22.59 -38.88
C PHE A 16 -3.53 -22.95 -37.71
N LEU A 17 -2.93 -23.25 -36.58
CA LEU A 17 -3.64 -23.28 -35.29
C LEU A 17 -3.97 -21.85 -34.90
N PHE A 18 -5.21 -21.44 -35.16
CA PHE A 18 -5.78 -20.25 -34.53
C PHE A 18 -5.89 -20.50 -32.99
N PHE A 19 -4.91 -20.08 -32.24
CA PHE A 19 -5.11 -19.85 -30.82
C PHE A 19 -6.09 -18.69 -30.65
N ALA A 20 -7.37 -18.99 -30.48
CA ALA A 20 -8.30 -18.06 -29.92
C ALA A 20 -7.81 -17.74 -28.49
N SER A 21 -7.09 -16.63 -28.34
CA SER A 21 -6.86 -16.01 -27.03
C SER A 21 -8.23 -15.62 -26.48
N CYS A 22 -8.83 -16.49 -25.69
CA CYS A 22 -9.83 -16.09 -24.74
C CYS A 22 -9.17 -15.05 -23.83
N ILE A 23 -9.42 -13.77 -24.11
CA ILE A 23 -9.19 -12.69 -23.14
C ILE A 23 -10.16 -13.00 -22.00
N ASN A 24 -9.68 -13.79 -21.05
CA ASN A 24 -10.30 -13.93 -19.76
C ASN A 24 -10.28 -12.50 -19.16
N LYS A 25 -11.40 -11.80 -19.18
CA LYS A 25 -11.63 -10.65 -18.33
C LYS A 25 -11.50 -11.21 -16.91
N GLY A 26 -10.27 -11.10 -16.38
CA GLY A 26 -9.96 -11.59 -15.05
C GLY A 26 -10.93 -10.97 -14.07
N HIS A 27 -11.86 -11.77 -13.59
CA HIS A 27 -12.49 -11.52 -12.30
C HIS A 27 -11.30 -11.36 -11.32
N ALA A 28 -11.16 -10.18 -10.74
CA ALA A 28 -10.24 -10.02 -9.63
C ALA A 28 -10.55 -11.17 -8.67
N SER A 29 -9.55 -12.01 -8.38
CA SER A 29 -9.74 -13.17 -7.51
C SER A 29 -10.39 -12.69 -6.22
N ASP A 30 -11.42 -13.39 -5.73
CA ASP A 30 -12.07 -13.07 -4.45
C ASP A 30 -11.13 -13.26 -3.26
N GLU A 31 -9.94 -13.78 -3.50
CA GLU A 31 -8.94 -14.06 -2.48
C GLU A 31 -8.01 -12.87 -2.21
N VAL A 32 -7.59 -12.75 -0.96
CA VAL A 32 -6.56 -11.79 -0.55
C VAL A 32 -5.23 -12.23 -1.16
N PRO A 33 -4.49 -11.34 -1.84
CA PRO A 33 -3.22 -11.74 -2.45
C PRO A 33 -2.20 -12.17 -1.38
N PRO A 34 -1.35 -13.17 -1.66
CA PRO A 34 -0.33 -13.65 -0.73
C PRO A 34 0.56 -12.54 -0.15
N GLN A 35 0.84 -11.50 -0.92
CA GLN A 35 1.60 -10.33 -0.48
C GLN A 35 0.93 -9.60 0.71
N ALA A 36 -0.40 -9.51 0.75
CA ALA A 36 -1.10 -8.90 1.87
C ALA A 36 -1.03 -9.77 3.14
N LEU A 37 -0.94 -11.09 2.99
CA LEU A 37 -0.81 -12.03 4.10
C LEU A 37 0.61 -12.06 4.69
N SER A 38 1.62 -11.72 3.88
CA SER A 38 3.03 -11.69 4.25
C SER A 38 3.60 -10.27 4.42
N TRP A 39 2.74 -9.25 4.38
CA TRP A 39 3.15 -7.86 4.56
C TRP A 39 3.73 -7.63 5.96
N ASP A 40 4.84 -6.89 6.04
CA ASP A 40 5.58 -6.69 7.28
C ASP A 40 6.01 -5.22 7.46
N ALA A 41 6.74 -4.95 8.54
CA ALA A 41 7.32 -3.63 8.79
C ALA A 41 8.68 -3.78 9.48
N ASP A 42 9.67 -3.05 8.98
CA ASP A 42 10.99 -2.88 9.60
C ASP A 42 11.16 -1.43 10.07
N LEU A 43 11.24 -1.25 11.38
CA LEU A 43 11.24 0.05 12.01
C LEU A 43 12.54 0.29 12.80
N TYR A 44 13.22 1.38 12.48
CA TYR A 44 14.31 1.90 13.34
C TYR A 44 13.74 3.01 14.24
N LEU A 45 13.76 2.79 15.56
CA LEU A 45 13.13 3.67 16.55
C LEU A 45 14.14 4.61 17.20
N THR A 46 13.85 5.91 17.24
CA THR A 46 14.66 6.94 17.86
C THR A 46 13.86 7.72 18.90
N ASN A 47 14.43 7.92 20.11
CA ASN A 47 13.80 8.63 21.23
C ASN A 47 12.55 7.94 21.81
N PHE A 48 12.42 6.63 21.63
CA PHE A 48 11.34 5.85 22.24
C PHE A 48 11.81 5.27 23.59
N ASN A 49 10.95 5.31 24.60
CA ASN A 49 11.09 4.47 25.77
C ASN A 49 10.39 3.11 25.56
N ARG A 50 10.62 2.15 26.46
CA ARG A 50 10.10 0.80 26.32
C ARG A 50 8.57 0.71 26.16
N GLU A 51 7.80 1.52 26.89
CA GLU A 51 6.34 1.54 26.77
C GLU A 51 5.91 2.04 25.38
N GLN A 52 6.58 3.06 24.88
CA GLN A 52 6.32 3.63 23.57
C GLN A 52 6.73 2.66 22.45
N GLU A 53 7.82 1.91 22.61
CA GLU A 53 8.20 0.83 21.67
C GLU A 53 7.14 -0.27 21.63
N GLU A 54 6.65 -0.74 22.78
CA GLU A 54 5.60 -1.74 22.82
C GLU A 54 4.29 -1.25 22.18
N LYS A 55 4.00 0.04 22.31
CA LYS A 55 2.83 0.65 21.65
C LYS A 55 2.95 0.63 20.13
N VAL A 56 4.10 1.00 19.55
CA VAL A 56 4.28 0.96 18.09
C VAL A 56 4.33 -0.46 17.57
N LYS A 57 4.92 -1.41 18.28
CA LYS A 57 4.86 -2.85 17.91
C LYS A 57 3.42 -3.33 17.79
N LYS A 58 2.57 -2.99 18.78
CA LYS A 58 1.13 -3.30 18.71
C LYS A 58 0.45 -2.61 17.52
N ALA A 59 0.82 -1.38 17.19
CA ALA A 59 0.30 -0.67 16.03
C ALA A 59 0.67 -1.40 14.73
N VAL A 60 1.91 -1.85 14.59
CA VAL A 60 2.37 -2.64 13.42
C VAL A 60 1.57 -3.95 13.29
N GLU A 61 1.37 -4.68 14.39
CA GLU A 61 0.57 -5.91 14.35
C GLU A 61 -0.90 -5.66 13.95
N ILE A 62 -1.46 -4.50 14.34
CA ILE A 62 -2.79 -4.08 13.88
C ILE A 62 -2.78 -3.83 12.38
N ILE A 63 -1.79 -3.09 11.87
CA ILE A 63 -1.65 -2.80 10.42
C ILE A 63 -1.57 -4.11 9.64
N LYS A 64 -0.69 -5.03 10.04
CA LYS A 64 -0.52 -6.35 9.40
C LYS A 64 -1.84 -7.10 9.32
N LYS A 65 -2.55 -7.20 10.44
CA LYS A 65 -3.85 -7.88 10.50
C LYS A 65 -4.89 -7.23 9.60
N VAL A 66 -4.95 -5.89 9.57
CA VAL A 66 -5.93 -5.16 8.74
C VAL A 66 -5.60 -5.31 7.26
N ILE A 67 -4.34 -5.17 6.84
CA ILE A 67 -3.93 -5.35 5.43
C ILE A 67 -4.28 -6.76 4.94
N ALA A 68 -4.18 -7.77 5.80
CA ALA A 68 -4.54 -9.15 5.50
C ALA A 68 -6.06 -9.39 5.37
N LEU A 69 -6.92 -8.43 5.73
CA LEU A 69 -8.37 -8.60 5.61
C LEU A 69 -8.83 -8.42 4.15
N LYS A 70 -9.68 -9.34 3.70
CA LYS A 70 -10.41 -9.15 2.42
C LYS A 70 -11.19 -7.83 2.40
N GLU A 71 -11.80 -7.46 3.53
CA GLU A 71 -12.55 -6.20 3.65
C GLU A 71 -11.66 -4.97 3.40
N PHE A 72 -10.42 -4.94 3.88
CA PHE A 72 -9.49 -3.86 3.60
C PHE A 72 -9.21 -3.74 2.09
N ARG A 73 -8.85 -4.86 1.46
CA ARG A 73 -8.66 -4.92 -0.01
C ARG A 73 -9.87 -4.39 -0.75
N ASP A 74 -11.04 -4.93 -0.44
CA ASP A 74 -12.28 -4.60 -1.14
C ASP A 74 -12.66 -3.11 -0.94
N ARG A 75 -12.43 -2.55 0.26
CA ARG A 75 -12.64 -1.13 0.56
C ARG A 75 -11.68 -0.23 -0.21
N VAL A 76 -10.41 -0.62 -0.36
CA VAL A 76 -9.45 0.13 -1.18
C VAL A 76 -9.81 0.06 -2.65
N LEU A 77 -10.08 -1.13 -3.20
CA LEU A 77 -10.38 -1.32 -4.63
C LEU A 77 -11.68 -0.62 -5.06
N ASN A 78 -12.67 -0.55 -4.19
CA ASN A 78 -13.96 0.08 -4.45
C ASN A 78 -14.11 1.47 -3.82
N TYR A 79 -13.00 2.08 -3.37
CA TYR A 79 -13.06 3.42 -2.81
C TYR A 79 -13.66 4.41 -3.82
N SER A 80 -14.62 5.22 -3.35
CA SER A 80 -15.30 6.18 -4.21
C SER A 80 -15.44 7.52 -3.51
N TYR A 81 -15.16 8.58 -4.27
CA TYR A 81 -15.32 9.94 -3.81
C TYR A 81 -16.04 10.78 -4.87
N LYS A 82 -17.09 11.52 -4.48
CA LYS A 82 -17.94 12.35 -5.38
C LYS A 82 -18.47 11.57 -6.59
N GLY A 83 -18.79 10.28 -6.40
CA GLY A 83 -19.32 9.41 -7.45
C GLY A 83 -18.28 8.88 -8.44
N ILE A 84 -17.00 9.16 -8.22
CA ILE A 84 -15.90 8.65 -9.03
C ILE A 84 -15.19 7.55 -8.23
N ASN A 85 -14.97 6.39 -8.85
CA ASN A 85 -14.31 5.24 -8.21
C ASN A 85 -12.79 5.45 -8.12
N GLN A 86 -12.37 6.40 -7.30
CA GLN A 86 -10.97 6.73 -7.03
C GLN A 86 -10.81 7.52 -5.74
N PHE A 87 -9.59 7.53 -5.18
CA PHE A 87 -9.17 8.47 -4.15
C PHE A 87 -8.99 9.88 -4.72
N HIS A 88 -9.18 10.88 -3.89
CA HIS A 88 -8.78 12.24 -4.21
C HIS A 88 -7.25 12.37 -4.17
N GLU A 89 -6.64 13.12 -5.08
CA GLU A 89 -5.18 13.29 -5.17
C GLU A 89 -4.41 11.94 -5.16
N ASN A 90 -4.86 10.99 -5.99
CA ASN A 90 -4.29 9.64 -6.09
C ASN A 90 -3.02 9.54 -6.96
N GLY A 91 -2.45 10.67 -7.41
CA GLY A 91 -1.29 10.68 -8.31
C GLY A 91 -1.58 10.14 -9.72
N GLY A 92 -2.85 10.14 -10.15
CA GLY A 92 -3.29 9.59 -11.44
C GLY A 92 -3.43 8.07 -11.47
N MET A 93 -3.36 7.40 -10.32
CA MET A 93 -3.44 5.94 -10.20
C MET A 93 -4.89 5.49 -10.04
N THR A 94 -5.20 4.30 -10.55
CA THR A 94 -6.42 3.57 -10.21
C THR A 94 -6.35 3.07 -8.76
N ASN A 95 -7.47 2.73 -8.15
CA ASN A 95 -7.50 2.13 -6.82
C ASN A 95 -6.70 0.81 -6.74
N GLY A 96 -6.69 0.02 -7.82
CA GLY A 96 -5.88 -1.19 -7.91
C GLY A 96 -4.37 -0.88 -7.87
N GLU A 97 -3.93 0.15 -8.56
CA GLU A 97 -2.52 0.59 -8.53
C GLU A 97 -2.14 1.18 -7.17
N VAL A 98 -3.04 1.91 -6.50
CA VAL A 98 -2.84 2.37 -5.11
C VAL A 98 -2.66 1.18 -4.17
N TYR A 99 -3.55 0.18 -4.26
CA TYR A 99 -3.46 -1.03 -3.45
C TYR A 99 -2.17 -1.82 -3.72
N GLN A 100 -1.83 -2.03 -4.99
CA GLN A 100 -0.60 -2.74 -5.35
C GLN A 100 0.65 -1.99 -4.85
N LYS A 101 0.67 -0.66 -4.95
CA LYS A 101 1.78 0.15 -4.46
C LYS A 101 1.96 0.06 -2.94
N LEU A 102 0.86 -0.02 -2.20
CA LEU A 102 0.89 -0.29 -0.76
C LEU A 102 1.48 -1.68 -0.48
N LEU A 103 1.08 -2.71 -1.23
CA LEU A 103 1.62 -4.06 -1.06
C LEU A 103 3.08 -4.17 -1.49
N ASP A 104 3.50 -3.44 -2.50
CA ASP A 104 4.89 -3.45 -2.98
C ASP A 104 5.88 -2.98 -1.91
N GLY A 105 5.49 -2.04 -1.05
CA GLY A 105 6.32 -1.55 0.06
C GLY A 105 7.55 -0.74 -0.36
N ALA A 106 7.65 -0.34 -1.63
CA ALA A 106 8.83 0.38 -2.12
C ALA A 106 8.76 1.88 -1.77
N GLU A 107 9.55 2.31 -0.81
CA GLU A 107 9.69 3.73 -0.45
C GLU A 107 10.46 4.50 -1.52
N LYS A 108 10.20 5.81 -1.63
CA LYS A 108 10.96 6.69 -2.54
C LYS A 108 12.41 6.92 -2.11
N MET A 109 12.69 6.75 -0.83
CA MET A 109 14.01 6.89 -0.22
C MET A 109 14.26 5.72 0.72
N GLY A 110 15.52 5.33 0.89
CA GLY A 110 15.88 4.19 1.70
C GLY A 110 15.73 2.89 0.93
N ASN A 111 14.85 2.01 1.37
CA ASN A 111 14.57 0.77 0.63
C ASN A 111 13.59 1.03 -0.52
N THR A 112 14.13 1.22 -1.71
CA THR A 112 13.34 1.49 -2.93
C THR A 112 12.91 0.21 -3.65
N THR A 113 13.26 -0.96 -3.12
CA THR A 113 12.88 -2.24 -3.70
C THR A 113 11.48 -2.66 -3.24
N LYS A 114 10.79 -3.40 -4.08
CA LYS A 114 9.52 -4.02 -3.72
C LYS A 114 9.80 -5.22 -2.81
N ASN A 115 9.59 -5.04 -1.53
CA ASN A 115 9.91 -6.05 -0.52
C ASN A 115 8.71 -6.43 0.36
N ASN A 116 7.55 -5.88 0.06
CA ASN A 116 6.30 -6.14 0.79
C ASN A 116 6.38 -5.71 2.28
N SER A 117 7.12 -4.65 2.55
CA SER A 117 7.37 -4.14 3.90
C SER A 117 7.28 -2.63 3.98
N LEU A 118 7.00 -2.11 5.16
CA LEU A 118 7.14 -0.71 5.55
C LEU A 118 8.51 -0.53 6.22
N ASP A 119 9.42 0.16 5.56
CA ASP A 119 10.81 0.32 6.02
C ASP A 119 11.11 1.79 6.32
N VAL A 120 11.01 2.19 7.58
CA VAL A 120 11.20 3.60 7.97
C VAL A 120 11.91 3.76 9.30
N GLU A 121 12.49 4.95 9.48
CA GLU A 121 12.91 5.44 10.79
C GLU A 121 11.74 6.19 11.44
N LEU A 122 11.38 5.83 12.67
CA LEU A 122 10.44 6.59 13.49
C LEU A 122 11.18 7.36 14.57
N GLU A 123 10.91 8.65 14.68
CA GLU A 123 11.46 9.49 15.73
C GLU A 123 10.37 10.18 16.52
N LEU A 124 10.42 10.05 17.85
CA LEU A 124 9.57 10.85 18.72
C LEU A 124 10.23 12.22 18.98
N TYR A 125 9.45 13.28 18.77
CA TYR A 125 9.83 14.64 19.09
C TYR A 125 8.75 15.30 19.96
N HIS A 126 9.08 16.38 20.60
CA HIS A 126 8.12 17.14 21.41
C HIS A 126 7.89 18.54 20.85
N GLN A 127 6.64 18.84 20.54
CA GLN A 127 6.20 20.20 20.18
C GLN A 127 4.80 20.48 20.72
N THR A 128 4.55 21.76 21.01
CA THR A 128 3.22 22.22 21.48
C THR A 128 2.23 22.48 20.36
N THR A 129 2.68 22.47 19.11
CA THR A 129 1.85 22.67 17.91
C THR A 129 0.77 21.60 17.76
N ASN A 130 -0.14 21.82 16.79
CA ASN A 130 -1.19 20.85 16.47
C ASN A 130 -0.77 19.81 15.42
N THR A 131 0.52 19.75 15.08
CA THR A 131 1.08 18.72 14.19
C THR A 131 1.19 17.41 14.95
N ILE A 132 0.53 16.37 14.45
CA ILE A 132 0.50 15.02 15.05
C ILE A 132 1.75 14.26 14.65
N GLY A 133 2.01 14.18 13.35
CA GLY A 133 3.18 13.61 12.73
C GLY A 133 3.50 14.36 11.45
N TYR A 134 4.66 14.14 10.90
CA TYR A 134 5.05 14.64 9.60
C TYR A 134 6.22 13.85 9.03
N THR A 135 6.38 13.99 7.73
CA THR A 135 7.55 13.48 7.03
C THR A 135 7.92 14.38 5.86
N TYR A 136 9.12 14.21 5.30
CA TYR A 136 9.57 14.90 4.09
C TYR A 136 9.87 13.89 2.98
N PRO A 137 9.71 14.29 1.70
CA PRO A 137 9.95 13.37 0.56
C PRO A 137 11.39 12.88 0.43
N ASN A 138 12.34 13.60 1.01
CA ASN A 138 13.79 13.35 0.88
C ASN A 138 14.41 12.68 2.11
N THR A 139 13.63 12.00 2.92
CA THR A 139 14.11 11.25 4.10
C THR A 139 13.35 9.94 4.25
N VAL A 140 13.94 8.95 4.90
CA VAL A 140 13.28 7.71 5.34
C VAL A 140 12.51 7.90 6.65
N ARG A 141 12.70 9.06 7.32
CA ARG A 141 12.20 9.31 8.66
C ARG A 141 10.78 9.84 8.68
N ILE A 142 10.03 9.37 9.66
CA ILE A 142 8.72 9.88 10.08
C ILE A 142 8.87 10.41 11.51
N TRP A 143 8.42 11.62 11.75
CA TRP A 143 8.41 12.23 13.09
C TRP A 143 7.02 12.17 13.68
N MET A 144 6.90 11.70 14.93
CA MET A 144 5.65 11.65 15.69
C MET A 144 5.75 12.51 16.94
N ASN A 145 4.76 13.39 17.15
CA ASN A 145 4.75 14.31 18.28
C ASN A 145 4.29 13.61 19.55
N THR A 146 5.14 13.58 20.59
CA THR A 146 4.84 12.97 21.90
C THR A 146 3.61 13.55 22.57
N LYS A 147 3.26 14.82 22.28
CA LYS A 147 2.01 15.47 22.74
C LYS A 147 0.78 14.64 22.41
N TYR A 148 0.76 13.99 21.26
CA TYR A 148 -0.32 13.12 20.77
C TYR A 148 0.00 11.65 20.98
N TYR A 149 1.19 11.21 20.62
CA TYR A 149 1.62 9.82 20.69
C TYR A 149 1.36 9.19 22.06
N ASN A 150 1.69 9.90 23.14
CA ASN A 150 1.49 9.39 24.51
C ASN A 150 0.02 9.16 24.85
N LYS A 151 -0.89 9.91 24.25
CA LYS A 151 -2.35 9.82 24.47
C LYS A 151 -3.04 8.83 23.55
N TYR A 152 -2.38 8.46 22.45
CA TYR A 152 -2.97 7.60 21.42
C TYR A 152 -2.97 6.15 21.85
N THR A 153 -4.04 5.46 21.47
CA THR A 153 -4.10 4.01 21.48
C THR A 153 -3.21 3.43 20.38
N PRO A 154 -2.81 2.15 20.44
CA PRO A 154 -2.11 1.50 19.34
C PRO A 154 -2.83 1.61 18.00
N VAL A 155 -4.18 1.58 18.00
CA VAL A 155 -5.00 1.76 16.79
C VAL A 155 -4.78 3.16 16.18
N LYS A 156 -4.77 4.20 17.01
CA LYS A 156 -4.55 5.56 16.53
C LYS A 156 -3.10 5.82 16.11
N VAL A 157 -2.15 5.10 16.68
CA VAL A 157 -0.76 5.10 16.19
C VAL A 157 -0.67 4.41 14.83
N ALA A 158 -1.40 3.31 14.64
CA ALA A 158 -1.46 2.60 13.36
C ALA A 158 -2.03 3.48 12.23
N ASP A 159 -3.14 4.18 12.47
CA ASP A 159 -3.71 5.17 11.56
C ASP A 159 -2.66 6.21 11.15
N ASN A 160 -2.04 6.88 12.12
CA ASN A 160 -1.06 7.94 11.86
C ASN A 160 0.19 7.40 11.15
N LEU A 161 0.71 6.23 11.55
CA LEU A 161 1.85 5.60 10.89
C LEU A 161 1.57 5.30 9.42
N MET A 162 0.40 4.73 9.12
CA MET A 162 0.02 4.43 7.73
C MET A 162 -0.19 5.71 6.93
N HIS A 163 -0.79 6.76 7.50
CA HIS A 163 -0.91 8.06 6.85
C HIS A 163 0.46 8.60 6.42
N GLU A 164 1.42 8.67 7.35
CA GLU A 164 2.75 9.20 7.07
C GLU A 164 3.55 8.29 6.13
N TRP A 165 3.36 6.96 6.22
CA TRP A 165 4.00 6.04 5.31
C TRP A 165 3.48 6.15 3.87
N MET A 166 2.19 6.45 3.65
CA MET A 166 1.69 6.72 2.31
C MET A 166 2.47 7.86 1.62
N HIS A 167 2.96 8.84 2.39
CA HIS A 167 3.87 9.86 1.84
C HIS A 167 5.23 9.26 1.42
N LYS A 168 5.75 8.26 2.15
CA LYS A 168 7.01 7.60 1.80
C LYS A 168 6.94 6.83 0.50
N ILE A 169 5.83 6.18 0.23
CA ILE A 169 5.61 5.51 -1.05
C ILE A 169 5.09 6.45 -2.14
N GLY A 170 4.91 7.73 -1.84
CA GLY A 170 4.79 8.80 -2.84
C GLY A 170 3.44 9.43 -3.04
N PHE A 171 2.49 9.20 -2.17
CA PHE A 171 1.23 9.94 -2.17
C PHE A 171 1.38 11.26 -1.41
N THR A 172 0.60 12.25 -1.80
CA THR A 172 0.62 13.58 -1.20
C THR A 172 -0.81 14.08 -0.96
N HIS A 173 -0.93 15.15 -0.20
CA HIS A 173 -2.17 15.90 -0.09
C HIS A 173 -1.84 17.37 0.17
N SER A 174 -2.82 18.25 -0.04
CA SER A 174 -2.71 19.67 0.33
C SER A 174 -2.50 19.84 1.83
N VAL A 175 -1.62 20.76 2.22
CA VAL A 175 -1.45 21.20 3.62
C VAL A 175 -2.61 22.08 4.08
N THR A 176 -3.34 22.72 3.14
CA THR A 176 -4.53 23.51 3.44
C THR A 176 -5.69 22.58 3.76
N TRP A 177 -6.34 22.83 4.89
CA TRP A 177 -7.51 22.04 5.27
C TRP A 177 -8.65 22.22 4.25
N SER A 178 -9.22 21.11 3.84
CA SER A 178 -10.46 21.05 3.04
C SER A 178 -11.20 19.77 3.38
N LYS A 179 -12.48 19.70 3.06
CA LYS A 179 -13.26 18.44 3.21
C LYS A 179 -12.76 17.34 2.26
N ASP A 180 -12.13 17.72 1.15
CA ASP A 180 -11.60 16.79 0.16
C ASP A 180 -10.34 16.09 0.65
N ARG A 181 -9.60 16.71 1.59
CA ARG A 181 -8.35 16.18 2.14
C ARG A 181 -8.51 14.81 2.79
N ASP A 182 -9.62 14.57 3.48
CA ASP A 182 -9.91 13.31 4.16
C ASP A 182 -10.11 12.14 3.17
N HIS A 183 -10.27 12.44 1.89
CA HIS A 183 -10.45 11.48 0.81
C HIS A 183 -9.18 11.26 -0.03
N THR A 184 -8.06 11.91 0.33
CA THR A 184 -6.75 11.64 -0.27
C THR A 184 -6.21 10.29 0.20
N VAL A 185 -5.29 9.70 -0.57
CA VAL A 185 -4.77 8.36 -0.24
C VAL A 185 -4.22 8.26 1.19
N PRO A 186 -3.36 9.21 1.68
CA PRO A 186 -2.83 9.11 3.04
C PRO A 186 -3.92 9.08 4.12
N TYR A 187 -4.87 10.01 4.07
CA TYR A 187 -5.96 10.07 5.07
C TYR A 187 -6.90 8.88 4.97
N ALA A 188 -7.36 8.55 3.77
CA ALA A 188 -8.33 7.48 3.59
C ALA A 188 -7.76 6.11 3.99
N ILE A 189 -6.49 5.82 3.70
CA ILE A 189 -5.84 4.58 4.13
C ILE A 189 -5.68 4.55 5.65
N GLY A 190 -5.21 5.63 6.28
CA GLY A 190 -5.12 5.73 7.73
C GLY A 190 -6.48 5.45 8.41
N TYR A 191 -7.54 6.11 7.96
CA TYR A 191 -8.90 5.91 8.49
C TYR A 191 -9.41 4.49 8.28
N LEU A 192 -9.11 3.84 7.14
CA LEU A 192 -9.47 2.43 6.92
C LEU A 192 -8.76 1.50 7.91
N ILE A 193 -7.49 1.77 8.23
CA ILE A 193 -6.77 1.01 9.27
C ILE A 193 -7.47 1.19 10.63
N GLU A 194 -7.78 2.42 11.02
CA GLU A 194 -8.45 2.69 12.31
C GLU A 194 -9.83 2.01 12.39
N GLU A 195 -10.66 2.17 11.35
CA GLU A 195 -12.01 1.59 11.31
C GLU A 195 -12.00 0.06 11.36
N LEU A 196 -11.15 -0.57 10.55
CA LEU A 196 -11.11 -2.03 10.47
C LEU A 196 -10.41 -2.68 11.67
N ALA A 197 -9.47 -1.96 12.31
CA ALA A 197 -8.87 -2.41 13.57
C ALA A 197 -9.91 -2.64 14.67
N ALA A 198 -10.98 -1.85 14.69
CA ALA A 198 -12.07 -2.02 15.67
C ALA A 198 -12.86 -3.34 15.48
N LYS A 199 -12.74 -3.99 14.32
CA LYS A 199 -13.39 -5.27 13.98
C LYS A 199 -12.50 -6.49 14.20
N LEU A 200 -11.22 -6.28 14.52
CA LEU A 200 -10.30 -7.38 14.79
C LEU A 200 -10.69 -8.10 16.09
N PRO A 201 -10.55 -9.44 16.17
CA PRO A 201 -10.71 -10.18 17.41
C PRO A 201 -9.77 -9.63 18.49
N GLN A 202 -10.31 -9.41 19.69
CA GLN A 202 -9.54 -8.97 20.84
C GLN A 202 -8.76 -10.13 21.47
#